data_3c0fd7bb679393f155792b90b70f12cd
#
_entry.id   3c0fd7bb679393f155792b90b70f12cd
#
_cell.length_a   1.000
_cell.length_b   1.000
_cell.length_c   1.000
_cell.angle_alpha   90.00
_cell.angle_beta   90.00
_cell.angle_gamma   90.00
#
_symmetry.space_group_name_H-M   'P 1'
#
loop_
_entity.id
_entity.type
_entity.pdbx_description
1 polymer ?
#
loop_
_entity_poly.entity_id
_entity_poly.type
_entity_poly.pdbx_seq_one_letter_code
_entity_poly.pdbx_strand_id
1 'polypeptide(L)'
;MAPSSHRSGVVQPLPPDAPRRAPESKTKVSGDAENEEQPLLQASEPENVHKSEIDRASSIIKRLNLLRMTRAKGLGFIVFAGLNFSFASICIKYASHRVTSHETVFWRMVIALVLNYIWARYKKRKLVVESKYRGLLLLRCVVGTVGVNLQFYAMSKMVLTDAIVIVSTSPISTFFLGAAFLKEKINQVDLLAGITSFIGVMFVTRPAFLFASDTITKQAPPLATYCAIGASLTSAVVYILLRQLSKVDCLVSIHYFFVVGTCTSIVTLLVMKVSMTILLEPIFLFALFGSGFFSFIGQIFITKGFQLEQAGIASVMRYFDVVFVVAMDVLVLGEMVSLLSLLGAGIIMAGVSMIVLRRAREQ
;
A
#
# COMPACT_ATOMS: atom_id res chain seq x y z
N MET A 1 42.81 -48.76 0.03
CA MET A 1 43.95 -48.27 -0.77
C MET A 1 43.96 -46.75 -0.68
N ALA A 2 44.81 -46.23 0.14
CA ALA A 2 45.33 -44.87 0.11
C ALA A 2 46.54 -44.85 -0.84
N PRO A 3 47.18 -43.76 -1.23
CA PRO A 3 47.58 -42.61 -0.41
C PRO A 3 47.44 -41.24 -1.08
N SER A 4 47.25 -40.16 -0.30
CA SER A 4 48.21 -39.14 0.15
C SER A 4 48.95 -38.35 -0.93
N SER A 5 48.83 -37.04 -0.93
CA SER A 5 50.01 -36.17 -0.86
C SER A 5 49.65 -34.72 -0.48
N HIS A 6 50.28 -34.30 0.58
CA HIS A 6 50.56 -32.95 1.06
C HIS A 6 51.22 -32.05 -0.01
N ARG A 7 50.92 -30.77 0.03
CA ARG A 7 51.97 -29.74 -0.04
C ARG A 7 51.55 -28.45 0.65
N SER A 8 52.23 -28.23 1.70
CA SER A 8 52.49 -27.01 2.47
C SER A 8 53.36 -26.01 1.68
N GLY A 9 53.34 -24.79 2.11
CA GLY A 9 54.40 -23.81 1.85
C GLY A 9 53.82 -22.51 1.33
N VAL A 10 54.13 -21.36 1.75
CA VAL A 10 55.18 -20.80 2.56
C VAL A 10 54.79 -19.32 2.75
N VAL A 11 54.87 -18.91 3.97
CA VAL A 11 54.87 -17.50 4.40
C VAL A 11 56.24 -16.91 4.01
N GLN A 12 56.25 -15.71 3.41
CA GLN A 12 57.45 -14.90 3.32
C GLN A 12 57.24 -13.53 3.92
N PRO A 13 58.21 -13.06 4.74
CA PRO A 13 58.13 -11.83 5.50
C PRO A 13 58.72 -10.62 4.78
N LEU A 14 58.34 -9.45 5.27
CA LEU A 14 58.89 -8.13 4.94
C LEU A 14 60.39 -8.01 5.29
N PRO A 15 61.16 -7.19 4.54
CA PRO A 15 62.46 -6.73 4.99
C PRO A 15 62.38 -5.33 5.65
N PRO A 16 63.33 -5.02 6.56
CA PRO A 16 63.35 -3.80 7.35
C PRO A 16 64.36 -2.75 6.87
N ASP A 17 64.28 -1.57 7.53
CA ASP A 17 65.32 -0.57 7.81
C ASP A 17 65.75 0.49 6.78
N ALA A 18 65.43 1.65 7.18
CA ALA A 18 66.04 2.98 7.38
C ALA A 18 67.39 3.33 6.69
N PRO A 19 67.82 4.60 6.57
CA PRO A 19 68.20 5.40 7.74
C PRO A 19 67.90 6.95 7.72
N ARG A 20 67.92 7.46 8.93
CA ARG A 20 68.05 8.89 9.31
C ARG A 20 69.32 9.54 8.79
N ARG A 21 69.22 10.84 8.43
CA ARG A 21 70.31 11.82 8.53
C ARG A 21 69.75 13.20 8.84
N ALA A 22 70.07 13.70 9.99
CA ALA A 22 70.45 15.07 10.26
C ALA A 22 72.00 15.00 10.41
N PRO A 23 72.78 16.06 10.34
CA PRO A 23 72.63 17.33 11.05
C PRO A 23 73.26 18.60 10.36
N GLU A 24 73.34 19.57 11.18
CA GLU A 24 74.33 20.63 11.34
C GLU A 24 74.00 22.04 10.88
N SER A 25 73.85 22.78 11.92
CA SER A 25 74.12 24.16 12.24
C SER A 25 75.15 24.93 11.37
N LYS A 26 74.87 26.18 11.08
CA LYS A 26 75.81 27.29 11.31
C LYS A 26 75.11 28.63 11.44
N THR A 27 75.31 29.20 12.57
CA THR A 27 75.16 30.56 13.06
C THR A 27 75.71 31.62 12.12
N LYS A 28 75.01 32.72 11.90
CA LYS A 28 75.60 34.07 11.95
C LYS A 28 74.54 35.12 12.23
N VAL A 29 74.91 35.94 13.22
CA VAL A 29 74.28 37.09 13.80
C VAL A 29 74.46 38.30 12.88
N SER A 30 73.48 39.17 12.73
CA SER A 30 73.40 40.64 12.84
C SER A 30 71.98 41.04 12.46
N GLY A 31 71.32 41.64 13.29
CA GLY A 31 70.89 42.92 13.74
C GLY A 31 70.19 43.66 12.64
N ASP A 32 68.87 43.83 12.87
CA ASP A 32 68.25 45.16 12.84
C ASP A 32 66.76 45.00 13.24
N ALA A 33 66.39 45.88 14.15
CA ALA A 33 65.02 45.93 14.68
C ALA A 33 64.08 46.62 13.68
N GLU A 34 62.98 45.97 13.33
CA GLU A 34 61.78 46.62 12.86
C GLU A 34 60.56 45.80 13.12
N ASN A 35 59.58 46.35 13.74
CA ASN A 35 58.19 46.01 13.98
C ASN A 35 57.65 44.79 13.27
N GLU A 36 57.52 43.70 13.97
CA GLU A 36 56.56 42.66 13.62
C GLU A 36 55.20 42.96 14.26
N GLU A 37 54.32 43.52 13.45
CA GLU A 37 52.88 43.42 13.66
C GLU A 37 52.51 41.96 13.66
N GLN A 38 52.06 41.46 14.81
CA GLN A 38 51.45 40.14 14.95
C GLN A 38 50.21 40.08 14.02
N PRO A 39 50.06 39.06 13.15
CA PRO A 39 48.80 38.85 12.49
C PRO A 39 47.80 38.43 13.56
N LEU A 40 46.85 39.33 13.82
CA LEU A 40 45.61 39.03 14.55
C LEU A 40 45.03 37.74 13.99
N LEU A 41 45.02 36.71 14.80
CA LEU A 41 44.16 35.53 14.60
C LEU A 41 42.76 36.09 14.33
N GLN A 42 42.36 36.07 13.06
CA GLN A 42 40.98 36.24 12.67
C GLN A 42 40.18 35.13 13.36
N ALA A 43 39.62 35.46 14.51
CA ALA A 43 38.55 34.68 15.10
C ALA A 43 37.46 34.58 14.03
N SER A 44 37.34 33.40 13.41
CA SER A 44 36.25 33.10 12.50
C SER A 44 34.94 33.39 13.22
N GLU A 45 34.27 34.41 12.74
CA GLU A 45 33.09 35.02 13.32
C GLU A 45 32.05 34.00 13.74
N PRO A 46 31.50 34.08 14.97
CA PRO A 46 30.41 33.21 15.44
C PRO A 46 29.15 33.39 14.59
N GLU A 47 29.04 34.42 13.79
CA GLU A 47 27.94 34.77 12.91
C GLU A 47 27.78 33.77 11.75
N ASN A 48 28.86 33.23 11.18
CA ASN A 48 28.82 32.25 10.10
C ASN A 48 28.38 30.84 10.58
N VAL A 49 28.71 30.47 11.81
CA VAL A 49 28.29 29.22 12.41
C VAL A 49 26.78 29.25 12.71
N HIS A 50 26.32 30.36 13.28
CA HIS A 50 24.91 30.58 13.62
C HIS A 50 24.02 30.61 12.36
N LYS A 51 24.48 31.25 11.27
CA LYS A 51 23.79 31.30 9.98
C LYS A 51 23.69 29.90 9.33
N SER A 52 24.76 29.09 9.41
CA SER A 52 24.76 27.71 8.90
C SER A 52 23.82 26.78 9.67
N GLU A 53 23.66 26.99 10.99
CA GLU A 53 22.71 26.25 11.82
C GLU A 53 21.26 26.66 11.52
N ILE A 54 20.96 27.91 11.33
CA ILE A 54 19.66 28.43 10.93
C ILE A 54 19.27 27.90 9.54
N ASP A 55 20.18 27.87 8.58
CA ASP A 55 19.95 27.33 7.25
C ASP A 55 19.72 25.82 7.28
N ARG A 56 20.44 25.06 8.11
CA ARG A 56 20.21 23.64 8.35
C ARG A 56 18.84 23.41 9.00
N ALA A 57 18.48 24.14 10.03
CA ALA A 57 17.18 24.05 10.70
C ALA A 57 16.04 24.38 9.72
N SER A 58 16.16 25.43 8.92
CA SER A 58 15.17 25.81 7.91
C SER A 58 15.00 24.73 6.83
N SER A 59 16.10 24.11 6.39
CA SER A 59 16.07 23.02 5.42
C SER A 59 15.41 21.76 5.99
N ILE A 60 15.67 21.45 7.27
CA ILE A 60 15.03 20.34 8.00
C ILE A 60 13.53 20.59 8.14
N ILE A 61 13.13 21.81 8.54
CA ILE A 61 11.71 22.19 8.66
C ILE A 61 11.00 22.10 7.30
N LYS A 62 11.62 22.62 6.23
CA LYS A 62 11.08 22.48 4.86
C LYS A 62 10.91 21.01 4.46
N ARG A 63 11.88 20.16 4.77
CA ARG A 63 11.83 18.72 4.48
C ARG A 63 10.74 18.01 5.29
N LEU A 64 10.60 18.37 6.56
CA LEU A 64 9.53 17.84 7.43
C LEU A 64 8.14 18.27 6.92
N ASN A 65 7.96 19.53 6.56
CA ASN A 65 6.70 20.02 6.00
C ASN A 65 6.35 19.36 4.68
N LEU A 66 7.32 19.12 3.81
CA LEU A 66 7.12 18.40 2.55
C LEU A 66 6.71 16.94 2.81
N LEU A 67 7.34 16.27 3.76
CA LEU A 67 6.98 14.89 4.15
C LEU A 67 5.58 14.82 4.77
N ARG A 68 5.19 15.81 5.56
CA ARG A 68 3.85 15.94 6.14
C ARG A 68 2.77 16.12 5.07
N MET A 69 2.98 17.04 4.13
CA MET A 69 2.05 17.23 3.02
C MET A 69 1.90 15.98 2.14
N THR A 70 2.97 15.23 1.93
CA THR A 70 2.92 13.99 1.14
C THR A 70 2.14 12.89 1.86
N ARG A 71 2.25 12.76 3.19
CA ARG A 71 1.48 11.81 3.98
C ARG A 71 -0.01 12.15 4.02
N ALA A 72 -0.37 13.41 4.28
CA ALA A 72 -1.76 13.85 4.23
C ALA A 72 -2.41 13.57 2.87
N LYS A 73 -1.67 13.79 1.77
CA LYS A 73 -2.11 13.40 0.41
C LYS A 73 -2.31 11.89 0.29
N GLY A 74 -1.46 11.07 0.95
CA GLY A 74 -1.60 9.62 0.96
C GLY A 74 -2.94 9.16 1.54
N LEU A 75 -3.35 9.71 2.69
CA LEU A 75 -4.65 9.43 3.30
C LEU A 75 -5.81 9.84 2.39
N GLY A 76 -5.77 11.06 1.83
CA GLY A 76 -6.77 11.55 0.89
C GLY A 76 -6.90 10.66 -0.35
N PHE A 77 -5.80 10.13 -0.87
CA PHE A 77 -5.83 9.19 -1.99
C PHE A 77 -6.56 7.90 -1.66
N ILE A 78 -6.39 7.36 -0.45
CA ILE A 78 -7.08 6.13 -0.04
C ILE A 78 -8.59 6.36 0.09
N VAL A 79 -8.99 7.46 0.71
CA VAL A 79 -10.42 7.82 0.80
C VAL A 79 -11.04 8.00 -0.59
N PHE A 80 -10.34 8.70 -1.49
CA PHE A 80 -10.81 8.87 -2.87
C PHE A 80 -10.83 7.56 -3.65
N ALA A 81 -9.91 6.64 -3.38
CA ALA A 81 -9.94 5.29 -3.94
C ALA A 81 -11.20 4.54 -3.49
N GLY A 82 -11.56 4.62 -2.21
CA GLY A 82 -12.77 4.03 -1.65
C GLY A 82 -14.04 4.51 -2.34
N LEU A 83 -14.16 5.82 -2.54
CA LEU A 83 -15.28 6.40 -3.29
C LEU A 83 -15.38 5.81 -4.70
N ASN A 84 -14.25 5.71 -5.43
CA ASN A 84 -14.24 5.11 -6.76
C ASN A 84 -14.62 3.63 -6.75
N PHE A 85 -14.12 2.86 -5.78
CA PHE A 85 -14.51 1.45 -5.65
C PHE A 85 -15.99 1.28 -5.31
N SER A 86 -16.60 2.22 -4.57
CA SER A 86 -18.05 2.20 -4.31
C SER A 86 -18.86 2.45 -5.58
N PHE A 87 -18.46 3.38 -6.44
CA PHE A 87 -19.06 3.54 -7.76
C PHE A 87 -18.87 2.29 -8.64
N ALA A 88 -17.68 1.70 -8.62
CA ALA A 88 -17.44 0.44 -9.32
C ALA A 88 -18.37 -0.67 -8.83
N SER A 89 -18.62 -0.75 -7.52
CA SER A 89 -19.50 -1.75 -6.90
C SER A 89 -20.95 -1.61 -7.36
N ILE A 90 -21.47 -0.39 -7.50
CA ILE A 90 -22.81 -0.15 -8.07
C ILE A 90 -22.88 -0.64 -9.52
N CYS A 91 -21.89 -0.28 -10.33
CA CYS A 91 -21.80 -0.74 -11.71
C CYS A 91 -21.76 -2.27 -11.79
N ILE A 92 -21.01 -2.92 -10.91
CA ILE A 92 -20.94 -4.39 -10.80
C ILE A 92 -22.29 -4.98 -10.37
N LYS A 93 -22.94 -4.40 -9.35
CA LYS A 93 -24.26 -4.85 -8.87
C LYS A 93 -25.27 -4.82 -10.02
N TYR A 94 -25.28 -3.75 -10.80
CA TYR A 94 -26.15 -3.64 -11.97
C TYR A 94 -25.81 -4.66 -13.06
N ALA A 95 -24.54 -4.83 -13.38
CA ALA A 95 -24.09 -5.80 -14.39
C ALA A 95 -24.34 -7.25 -13.97
N SER A 96 -24.26 -7.59 -12.69
CA SER A 96 -24.40 -8.94 -12.15
C SER A 96 -25.82 -9.53 -12.31
N HIS A 97 -26.83 -8.71 -12.62
CA HIS A 97 -28.16 -9.18 -12.96
C HIS A 97 -28.23 -9.89 -14.33
N ARG A 98 -27.25 -9.65 -15.20
CA ARG A 98 -27.25 -10.16 -16.58
C ARG A 98 -26.12 -11.11 -16.91
N VAL A 99 -24.99 -10.98 -16.22
CA VAL A 99 -23.77 -11.78 -16.45
C VAL A 99 -23.24 -12.37 -15.14
N THR A 100 -22.46 -13.42 -15.28
CA THR A 100 -21.83 -14.06 -14.12
C THR A 100 -20.78 -13.14 -13.47
N SER A 101 -20.57 -13.31 -12.16
CA SER A 101 -19.54 -12.54 -11.43
C SER A 101 -18.15 -12.72 -12.04
N HIS A 102 -17.83 -13.90 -12.56
CA HIS A 102 -16.52 -14.17 -13.20
C HIS A 102 -16.34 -13.38 -14.49
N GLU A 103 -17.39 -13.28 -15.30
CA GLU A 103 -17.39 -12.48 -16.53
C GLU A 103 -17.26 -10.98 -16.23
N THR A 104 -17.96 -10.49 -15.20
CA THR A 104 -17.84 -9.10 -14.76
C THR A 104 -16.41 -8.77 -14.31
N VAL A 105 -15.74 -9.69 -13.58
CA VAL A 105 -14.34 -9.51 -13.18
C VAL A 105 -13.42 -9.46 -14.39
N PHE A 106 -13.62 -10.34 -15.36
CA PHE A 106 -12.83 -10.35 -16.59
C PHE A 106 -12.92 -9.02 -17.34
N TRP A 107 -14.14 -8.56 -17.66
CA TRP A 107 -14.35 -7.31 -18.38
C TRP A 107 -13.79 -6.11 -17.62
N ARG A 108 -13.99 -6.07 -16.30
CA ARG A 108 -13.40 -5.02 -15.44
C ARG A 108 -11.88 -4.98 -15.55
N MET A 109 -11.21 -6.14 -15.54
CA MET A 109 -9.74 -6.20 -15.65
C MET A 109 -9.26 -5.78 -17.03
N VAL A 110 -9.94 -6.22 -18.11
CA VAL A 110 -9.60 -5.84 -19.50
C VAL A 110 -9.77 -4.33 -19.71
N ILE A 111 -10.91 -3.77 -19.31
CA ILE A 111 -11.18 -2.33 -19.49
C ILE A 111 -10.15 -1.51 -18.69
N ALA A 112 -9.89 -1.88 -17.44
CA ALA A 112 -8.91 -1.19 -16.60
C ALA A 112 -7.48 -1.32 -17.17
N LEU A 113 -7.11 -2.47 -17.76
CA LEU A 113 -5.84 -2.67 -18.45
C LEU A 113 -5.68 -1.74 -19.64
N VAL A 114 -6.70 -1.69 -20.50
CA VAL A 114 -6.71 -0.82 -21.71
C VAL A 114 -6.59 0.65 -21.31
N LEU A 115 -7.40 1.10 -20.32
CA LEU A 115 -7.35 2.47 -19.83
C LEU A 115 -5.98 2.81 -19.23
N ASN A 116 -5.40 1.89 -18.45
CA ASN A 116 -4.07 2.09 -17.89
C ASN A 116 -2.99 2.17 -18.97
N TYR A 117 -3.07 1.32 -20.00
CA TYR A 117 -2.14 1.36 -21.13
C TYR A 117 -2.22 2.70 -21.88
N ILE A 118 -3.44 3.16 -22.22
CA ILE A 118 -3.67 4.45 -22.88
C ILE A 118 -3.11 5.58 -22.02
N TRP A 119 -3.41 5.60 -20.74
CA TRP A 119 -2.95 6.63 -19.80
C TRP A 119 -1.43 6.64 -19.64
N ALA A 120 -0.79 5.47 -19.54
CA ALA A 120 0.66 5.33 -19.47
C ALA A 120 1.34 5.85 -20.72
N ARG A 121 0.77 5.55 -21.90
CA ARG A 121 1.23 6.09 -23.20
C ARG A 121 1.09 7.60 -23.28
N TYR A 122 -0.05 8.15 -22.88
CA TYR A 122 -0.28 9.60 -22.82
C TYR A 122 0.73 10.30 -21.92
N LYS A 123 1.02 9.74 -20.74
CA LYS A 123 2.02 10.25 -19.80
C LYS A 123 3.47 9.95 -20.22
N LYS A 124 3.69 9.34 -21.36
CA LYS A 124 5.02 8.93 -21.90
C LYS A 124 5.82 8.09 -20.88
N ARG A 125 5.14 7.29 -20.07
CA ARG A 125 5.78 6.41 -19.08
C ARG A 125 6.18 5.08 -19.72
N LYS A 126 7.44 4.68 -19.50
CA LYS A 126 7.91 3.35 -19.91
C LYS A 126 7.34 2.31 -18.93
N LEU A 127 6.61 1.32 -19.45
CA LEU A 127 6.05 0.21 -18.65
C LEU A 127 7.12 -0.88 -18.38
N VAL A 128 8.33 -0.47 -18.07
CA VAL A 128 9.46 -1.37 -17.79
C VAL A 128 9.85 -1.20 -16.33
N VAL A 129 10.08 -2.31 -15.64
CA VAL A 129 10.50 -2.35 -14.24
C VAL A 129 11.97 -2.68 -14.15
N GLU A 130 12.69 -1.98 -13.29
CA GLU A 130 14.08 -2.32 -12.95
C GLU A 130 14.17 -3.76 -12.41
N SER A 131 15.21 -4.48 -12.79
CA SER A 131 15.40 -5.89 -12.40
C SER A 131 15.28 -6.12 -10.89
N LYS A 132 15.73 -5.17 -10.10
CA LYS A 132 15.66 -5.19 -8.63
C LYS A 132 14.22 -5.34 -8.09
N TYR A 133 13.22 -4.75 -8.75
CA TYR A 133 11.83 -4.73 -8.27
C TYR A 133 10.93 -5.75 -8.96
N ARG A 134 11.42 -6.48 -10.00
CA ARG A 134 10.60 -7.43 -10.78
C ARG A 134 10.03 -8.54 -9.91
N GLY A 135 10.85 -9.17 -9.06
CA GLY A 135 10.40 -10.23 -8.17
C GLY A 135 9.33 -9.77 -7.19
N LEU A 136 9.52 -8.58 -6.60
CA LEU A 136 8.57 -8.01 -5.64
C LEU A 136 7.24 -7.64 -6.33
N LEU A 137 7.31 -7.11 -7.55
CA LEU A 137 6.13 -6.78 -8.35
C LEU A 137 5.36 -8.03 -8.77
N LEU A 138 6.08 -9.09 -9.21
CA LEU A 138 5.47 -10.36 -9.55
C LEU A 138 4.77 -10.97 -8.33
N LEU A 139 5.45 -10.98 -7.17
CA LEU A 139 4.86 -11.44 -5.91
C LEU A 139 3.57 -10.67 -5.57
N ARG A 140 3.59 -9.33 -5.71
CA ARG A 140 2.40 -8.48 -5.50
C ARG A 140 1.26 -8.87 -6.44
N CYS A 141 1.54 -9.13 -7.70
CA CYS A 141 0.52 -9.52 -8.68
C CYS A 141 -0.06 -10.89 -8.37
N VAL A 142 0.79 -11.89 -8.10
CA VAL A 142 0.36 -13.26 -7.78
C VAL A 142 -0.44 -13.29 -6.49
N VAL A 143 0.10 -12.73 -5.39
CA VAL A 143 -0.59 -12.70 -4.09
C VAL A 143 -1.91 -11.93 -4.19
N GLY A 144 -1.92 -10.79 -4.91
CA GLY A 144 -3.13 -10.01 -5.11
C GLY A 144 -4.20 -10.77 -5.87
N THR A 145 -3.82 -11.52 -6.91
CA THR A 145 -4.76 -12.31 -7.71
C THR A 145 -5.27 -13.53 -6.94
N VAL A 146 -4.39 -14.22 -6.21
CA VAL A 146 -4.79 -15.29 -5.31
C VAL A 146 -5.79 -14.78 -4.27
N GLY A 147 -5.52 -13.64 -3.64
CA GLY A 147 -6.41 -13.01 -2.66
C GLY A 147 -7.79 -12.71 -3.23
N VAL A 148 -7.87 -12.16 -4.43
CA VAL A 148 -9.15 -11.90 -5.12
C VAL A 148 -9.91 -13.18 -5.35
N ASN A 149 -9.27 -14.24 -5.84
CA ASN A 149 -9.93 -15.53 -6.07
C ASN A 149 -10.43 -16.19 -4.76
N LEU A 150 -9.63 -16.15 -3.70
CA LEU A 150 -10.03 -16.64 -2.37
C LEU A 150 -11.24 -15.86 -1.84
N GLN A 151 -11.25 -14.55 -1.98
CA GLN A 151 -12.36 -13.70 -1.58
C GLN A 151 -13.64 -14.05 -2.35
N PHE A 152 -13.57 -14.18 -3.67
CA PHE A 152 -14.74 -14.56 -4.47
C PHE A 152 -15.26 -15.94 -4.13
N TYR A 153 -14.38 -16.91 -3.91
CA TYR A 153 -14.79 -18.24 -3.47
C TYR A 153 -15.52 -18.19 -2.13
N ALA A 154 -14.98 -17.49 -1.14
CA ALA A 154 -15.63 -17.31 0.15
C ALA A 154 -17.02 -16.67 0.00
N MET A 155 -17.12 -15.56 -0.74
CA MET A 155 -18.38 -14.85 -0.99
C MET A 155 -19.41 -15.71 -1.74
N SER A 156 -18.99 -16.69 -2.53
CA SER A 156 -19.90 -17.57 -3.26
C SER A 156 -20.42 -18.75 -2.44
N LYS A 157 -19.74 -19.11 -1.34
CA LYS A 157 -20.02 -20.36 -0.57
C LYS A 157 -20.49 -20.08 0.86
N MET A 158 -20.39 -18.86 1.36
CA MET A 158 -20.87 -18.47 2.68
C MET A 158 -21.72 -17.21 2.61
N VAL A 159 -22.35 -16.83 3.70
CA VAL A 159 -23.13 -15.58 3.78
C VAL A 159 -22.21 -14.40 3.47
N LEU A 160 -22.63 -13.55 2.53
CA LEU A 160 -21.81 -12.45 2.00
C LEU A 160 -21.29 -11.51 3.10
N THR A 161 -22.17 -11.18 4.06
CA THR A 161 -21.81 -10.30 5.19
C THR A 161 -20.75 -10.93 6.08
N ASP A 162 -20.80 -12.24 6.32
CA ASP A 162 -19.79 -12.96 7.11
C ASP A 162 -18.44 -12.96 6.39
N ALA A 163 -18.44 -13.23 5.07
CA ALA A 163 -17.22 -13.16 4.26
C ALA A 163 -16.59 -11.75 4.30
N ILE A 164 -17.40 -10.69 4.15
CA ILE A 164 -16.93 -9.30 4.17
C ILE A 164 -16.27 -8.98 5.52
N VAL A 165 -16.89 -9.37 6.63
CA VAL A 165 -16.32 -9.11 7.98
C VAL A 165 -14.98 -9.81 8.15
N ILE A 166 -14.87 -11.09 7.79
CA ILE A 166 -13.61 -11.82 7.90
C ILE A 166 -12.52 -11.17 7.04
N VAL A 167 -12.82 -10.80 5.79
CA VAL A 167 -11.86 -10.10 4.91
C VAL A 167 -11.48 -8.72 5.47
N SER A 168 -12.41 -8.05 6.13
CA SER A 168 -12.19 -6.74 6.76
C SER A 168 -11.28 -6.80 8.00
N THR A 169 -10.82 -7.97 8.44
CA THR A 169 -9.76 -8.09 9.44
C THR A 169 -8.37 -7.73 8.87
N SER A 170 -8.24 -7.58 7.55
CA SER A 170 -6.96 -7.30 6.87
C SER A 170 -6.20 -6.07 7.39
N PRO A 171 -6.82 -4.94 7.84
CA PRO A 171 -6.08 -3.84 8.44
C PRO A 171 -5.37 -4.22 9.73
N ILE A 172 -5.99 -5.05 10.57
CA ILE A 172 -5.37 -5.52 11.81
C ILE A 172 -4.14 -6.36 11.47
N SER A 173 -4.26 -7.32 10.55
CA SER A 173 -3.14 -8.12 10.05
C SER A 173 -2.04 -7.23 9.43
N THR A 174 -2.43 -6.14 8.77
CA THR A 174 -1.47 -5.20 8.15
C THR A 174 -0.63 -4.45 9.18
N PHE A 175 -1.16 -4.10 10.35
CA PHE A 175 -0.36 -3.50 11.42
C PHE A 175 0.77 -4.43 11.87
N PHE A 176 0.45 -5.70 12.14
CA PHE A 176 1.45 -6.67 12.57
C PHE A 176 2.48 -6.99 11.48
N LEU A 177 2.04 -7.20 10.24
CA LEU A 177 2.93 -7.43 9.11
C LEU A 177 3.77 -6.17 8.80
N GLY A 178 3.21 -4.97 8.93
CA GLY A 178 3.92 -3.71 8.77
C GLY A 178 5.05 -3.55 9.78
N ALA A 179 4.80 -3.90 11.03
CA ALA A 179 5.84 -3.90 12.07
C ALA A 179 6.93 -4.94 11.77
N ALA A 180 6.54 -6.16 11.38
CA ALA A 180 7.47 -7.26 11.13
C ALA A 180 8.35 -7.03 9.88
N PHE A 181 7.76 -6.64 8.76
CA PHE A 181 8.46 -6.58 7.47
C PHE A 181 8.96 -5.18 7.09
N LEU A 182 8.24 -4.13 7.49
CA LEU A 182 8.60 -2.74 7.18
C LEU A 182 9.28 -2.04 8.36
N LYS A 183 9.32 -2.69 9.53
CA LYS A 183 9.80 -2.09 10.79
C LYS A 183 9.06 -0.79 11.14
N GLU A 184 7.78 -0.70 10.73
CA GLU A 184 6.90 0.42 11.08
C GLU A 184 6.54 0.33 12.56
N LYS A 185 6.59 1.47 13.27
CA LYS A 185 6.21 1.51 14.68
C LYS A 185 4.69 1.44 14.79
N ILE A 186 4.19 0.46 15.53
CA ILE A 186 2.76 0.38 15.88
C ILE A 186 2.49 1.41 16.96
N ASN A 187 1.59 2.35 16.66
CA ASN A 187 1.06 3.24 17.69
C ASN A 187 -0.24 2.64 18.24
N GLN A 188 -0.33 2.61 19.57
CA GLN A 188 -1.50 2.06 20.24
C GLN A 188 -2.81 2.79 19.86
N VAL A 189 -2.75 4.11 19.67
CA VAL A 189 -3.91 4.91 19.27
C VAL A 189 -4.39 4.51 17.87
N ASP A 190 -3.47 4.29 16.91
CA ASP A 190 -3.83 3.88 15.56
C ASP A 190 -4.40 2.46 15.54
N LEU A 191 -3.84 1.57 16.34
CA LEU A 191 -4.36 0.20 16.49
C LEU A 191 -5.76 0.21 17.11
N LEU A 192 -5.97 0.97 18.18
CA LEU A 192 -7.29 1.12 18.82
C LEU A 192 -8.31 1.72 17.85
N ALA A 193 -7.94 2.75 17.10
CA ALA A 193 -8.78 3.33 16.07
C ALA A 193 -9.14 2.31 14.96
N GLY A 194 -8.20 1.46 14.57
CA GLY A 194 -8.42 0.36 13.65
C GLY A 194 -9.42 -0.68 14.19
N ILE A 195 -9.27 -1.08 15.45
CA ILE A 195 -10.19 -2.01 16.13
C ILE A 195 -11.59 -1.38 16.26
N THR A 196 -11.67 -0.11 16.68
CA THR A 196 -12.95 0.62 16.78
C THR A 196 -13.65 0.67 15.42
N SER A 197 -12.91 1.01 14.35
CA SER A 197 -13.47 1.04 12.99
C SER A 197 -13.92 -0.35 12.53
N PHE A 198 -13.20 -1.41 12.90
CA PHE A 198 -13.60 -2.79 12.60
C PHE A 198 -14.90 -3.17 13.31
N ILE A 199 -15.08 -2.77 14.57
CA ILE A 199 -16.36 -2.94 15.29
C ILE A 199 -17.49 -2.23 14.52
N GLY A 200 -17.24 -1.02 14.03
CA GLY A 200 -18.20 -0.31 13.17
C GLY A 200 -18.57 -1.09 11.91
N VAL A 201 -17.60 -1.75 11.25
CA VAL A 201 -17.88 -2.63 10.10
C VAL A 201 -18.79 -3.78 10.49
N MET A 202 -18.62 -4.40 11.65
CA MET A 202 -19.50 -5.48 12.14
C MET A 202 -20.95 -4.99 12.32
N PHE A 203 -21.15 -3.77 12.80
CA PHE A 203 -22.51 -3.18 12.91
C PHE A 203 -23.13 -2.85 11.55
N VAL A 204 -22.32 -2.43 10.57
CA VAL A 204 -22.81 -2.16 9.21
C VAL A 204 -23.21 -3.44 8.51
N THR A 205 -22.33 -4.44 8.51
CA THR A 205 -22.49 -5.68 7.73
C THR A 205 -23.40 -6.70 8.40
N ARG A 206 -23.58 -6.62 9.73
CA ARG A 206 -24.39 -7.54 10.55
C ARG A 206 -24.14 -9.02 10.20
N PRO A 207 -22.94 -9.51 10.49
CA PRO A 207 -22.62 -10.88 10.16
C PRO A 207 -23.59 -11.85 10.83
N ALA A 208 -24.01 -12.87 10.10
CA ALA A 208 -25.03 -13.80 10.54
C ALA A 208 -24.61 -14.56 11.81
N PHE A 209 -23.33 -14.85 11.98
CA PHE A 209 -22.80 -15.50 13.18
C PHE A 209 -22.94 -14.68 14.48
N LEU A 210 -23.20 -13.37 14.40
CA LEU A 210 -23.43 -12.50 15.57
C LEU A 210 -24.87 -12.00 15.71
N PHE A 211 -25.59 -11.82 14.60
CA PHE A 211 -26.88 -11.13 14.57
C PHE A 211 -28.04 -12.01 14.14
N ALA A 212 -27.82 -13.26 13.69
CA ALA A 212 -28.92 -14.17 13.41
C ALA A 212 -29.49 -14.74 14.71
N SER A 213 -30.74 -14.36 15.00
CA SER A 213 -31.55 -15.02 16.05
C SER A 213 -32.03 -16.34 15.47
N ASP A 214 -31.64 -17.44 16.10
CA ASP A 214 -32.17 -18.79 15.97
C ASP A 214 -32.79 -19.26 14.64
N THR A 215 -32.46 -20.48 14.30
CA THR A 215 -32.97 -21.34 13.25
C THR A 215 -32.32 -21.18 11.85
N ILE A 216 -31.49 -22.21 11.56
CA ILE A 216 -31.05 -22.57 10.20
C ILE A 216 -30.04 -21.57 9.55
N THR A 217 -29.07 -21.09 10.29
CA THR A 217 -27.84 -20.66 9.62
C THR A 217 -27.12 -21.93 9.14
N LYS A 218 -27.22 -22.23 7.83
CA LYS A 218 -26.34 -23.24 7.19
C LYS A 218 -24.92 -22.85 7.58
N GLN A 219 -24.29 -23.66 8.43
CA GLN A 219 -22.90 -23.45 8.80
C GLN A 219 -22.08 -23.28 7.53
N ALA A 220 -21.32 -22.20 7.44
CA ALA A 220 -20.46 -21.96 6.30
C ALA A 220 -19.51 -23.15 6.14
N PRO A 221 -19.30 -23.67 4.94
CA PRO A 221 -18.31 -24.71 4.72
C PRO A 221 -16.96 -24.28 5.29
N PRO A 222 -16.27 -25.11 6.08
CA PRO A 222 -14.99 -24.74 6.69
C PRO A 222 -13.98 -24.18 5.67
N LEU A 223 -13.97 -24.73 4.46
CA LEU A 223 -13.12 -24.29 3.37
C LEU A 223 -13.42 -22.82 2.97
N ALA A 224 -14.68 -22.39 2.97
CA ALA A 224 -15.04 -21.00 2.64
C ALA A 224 -14.51 -20.03 3.71
N THR A 225 -14.59 -20.42 4.98
CA THR A 225 -14.03 -19.63 6.08
C THR A 225 -12.51 -19.51 5.98
N TYR A 226 -11.80 -20.62 5.71
CA TYR A 226 -10.35 -20.59 5.47
C TYR A 226 -9.98 -19.72 4.27
N CYS A 227 -10.76 -19.75 3.20
CA CYS A 227 -10.57 -18.87 2.04
C CYS A 227 -10.77 -17.39 2.40
N ALA A 228 -11.77 -17.05 3.22
CA ALA A 228 -11.97 -15.67 3.69
C ALA A 228 -10.80 -15.17 4.54
N ILE A 229 -10.29 -16.00 5.46
CA ILE A 229 -9.10 -15.70 6.26
C ILE A 229 -7.87 -15.54 5.34
N GLY A 230 -7.68 -16.45 4.40
CA GLY A 230 -6.61 -16.37 3.40
C GLY A 230 -6.70 -15.10 2.57
N ALA A 231 -7.91 -14.67 2.17
CA ALA A 231 -8.13 -13.41 1.47
C ALA A 231 -7.76 -12.18 2.31
N SER A 232 -8.07 -12.20 3.61
CA SER A 232 -7.64 -11.15 4.55
C SER A 232 -6.12 -11.06 4.65
N LEU A 233 -5.44 -12.18 4.85
CA LEU A 233 -3.98 -12.23 4.98
C LEU A 233 -3.27 -11.83 3.68
N THR A 234 -3.75 -12.32 2.52
CA THR A 234 -3.19 -11.93 1.21
C THR A 234 -3.38 -10.45 0.94
N SER A 235 -4.51 -9.86 1.33
CA SER A 235 -4.73 -8.41 1.25
C SER A 235 -3.72 -7.65 2.09
N ALA A 236 -3.47 -8.06 3.32
CA ALA A 236 -2.47 -7.45 4.18
C ALA A 236 -1.06 -7.54 3.57
N VAL A 237 -0.69 -8.70 3.01
CA VAL A 237 0.60 -8.87 2.29
C VAL A 237 0.68 -7.93 1.09
N VAL A 238 -0.38 -7.80 0.29
CA VAL A 238 -0.42 -6.87 -0.86
C VAL A 238 -0.18 -5.44 -0.42
N TYR A 239 -0.75 -4.99 0.71
CA TYR A 239 -0.54 -3.64 1.23
C TYR A 239 0.91 -3.39 1.63
N ILE A 240 1.55 -4.39 2.27
CA ILE A 240 2.99 -4.34 2.58
C ILE A 240 3.83 -4.25 1.30
N LEU A 241 3.51 -5.07 0.29
CA LEU A 241 4.22 -5.07 -0.99
C LEU A 241 4.05 -3.75 -1.74
N LEU A 242 2.86 -3.15 -1.72
CA LEU A 242 2.63 -1.82 -2.30
C LEU A 242 3.51 -0.75 -1.62
N ARG A 243 3.67 -0.82 -0.30
CA ARG A 243 4.54 0.08 0.46
C ARG A 243 6.02 -0.12 0.09
N GLN A 244 6.48 -1.36 -0.06
CA GLN A 244 7.84 -1.67 -0.51
C GLN A 244 8.10 -1.22 -1.96
N LEU A 245 7.07 -1.25 -2.81
CA LEU A 245 7.12 -0.78 -4.20
C LEU A 245 6.97 0.75 -4.32
N SER A 246 7.18 1.52 -3.25
CA SER A 246 7.04 2.99 -3.25
C SER A 246 7.92 3.72 -4.26
N LYS A 247 9.02 3.11 -4.70
CA LYS A 247 9.93 3.65 -5.72
C LYS A 247 9.53 3.29 -7.16
N VAL A 248 8.60 2.35 -7.33
CA VAL A 248 8.10 1.95 -8.65
C VAL A 248 6.94 2.86 -9.04
N ASP A 249 6.92 3.29 -10.31
CA ASP A 249 5.81 4.10 -10.81
C ASP A 249 4.48 3.34 -10.62
N CYS A 250 3.50 4.06 -10.08
CA CYS A 250 2.17 3.54 -9.80
C CYS A 250 1.53 2.91 -11.05
N LEU A 251 1.60 3.58 -12.22
CA LEU A 251 1.01 3.08 -13.47
C LEU A 251 1.66 1.77 -13.92
N VAL A 252 2.95 1.61 -13.66
CA VAL A 252 3.67 0.36 -13.96
C VAL A 252 3.20 -0.75 -13.02
N SER A 253 3.10 -0.47 -11.72
CA SER A 253 2.66 -1.46 -10.73
C SER A 253 1.25 -1.98 -11.02
N ILE A 254 0.30 -1.09 -11.35
CA ILE A 254 -1.07 -1.49 -11.66
C ILE A 254 -1.20 -2.15 -13.04
N HIS A 255 -0.31 -1.80 -14.00
CA HIS A 255 -0.31 -2.42 -15.32
C HIS A 255 -0.08 -3.93 -15.22
N TYR A 256 0.99 -4.33 -14.54
CA TYR A 256 1.30 -5.75 -14.35
C TYR A 256 0.22 -6.47 -13.54
N PHE A 257 -0.38 -5.80 -12.58
CA PHE A 257 -1.52 -6.36 -11.83
C PHE A 257 -2.73 -6.63 -12.73
N PHE A 258 -3.09 -5.70 -13.61
CA PHE A 258 -4.19 -5.91 -14.54
C PHE A 258 -3.86 -6.98 -15.60
N VAL A 259 -2.61 -7.07 -16.06
CA VAL A 259 -2.17 -8.14 -16.97
C VAL A 259 -2.35 -9.51 -16.31
N VAL A 260 -1.78 -9.70 -15.12
CA VAL A 260 -1.91 -10.97 -14.39
C VAL A 260 -3.37 -11.25 -14.03
N GLY A 261 -4.13 -10.23 -13.61
CA GLY A 261 -5.55 -10.34 -13.30
C GLY A 261 -6.38 -10.74 -14.52
N THR A 262 -6.10 -10.20 -15.70
CA THR A 262 -6.76 -10.59 -16.96
C THR A 262 -6.42 -12.03 -17.32
N CYS A 263 -5.13 -12.42 -17.28
CA CYS A 263 -4.73 -13.79 -17.58
C CYS A 263 -5.40 -14.81 -16.65
N THR A 264 -5.44 -14.52 -15.34
CA THR A 264 -6.10 -15.42 -14.39
C THR A 264 -7.62 -15.45 -14.56
N SER A 265 -8.25 -14.33 -14.92
CA SER A 265 -9.68 -14.29 -15.22
C SER A 265 -10.00 -15.14 -16.45
N ILE A 266 -9.18 -15.11 -17.49
CA ILE A 266 -9.31 -15.99 -18.66
C ILE A 266 -9.24 -17.46 -18.24
N VAL A 267 -8.23 -17.84 -17.45
CA VAL A 267 -8.08 -19.20 -16.95
C VAL A 267 -9.31 -19.62 -16.12
N THR A 268 -9.82 -18.74 -15.26
CA THR A 268 -11.01 -19.00 -14.46
C THR A 268 -12.25 -19.25 -15.33
N LEU A 269 -12.47 -18.42 -16.36
CA LEU A 269 -13.58 -18.60 -17.30
C LEU A 269 -13.50 -19.92 -18.05
N LEU A 270 -12.30 -20.31 -18.50
CA LEU A 270 -12.08 -21.59 -19.20
C LEU A 270 -12.30 -22.80 -18.29
N VAL A 271 -11.77 -22.76 -17.07
CA VAL A 271 -11.90 -23.86 -16.09
C VAL A 271 -13.34 -24.02 -15.62
N MET A 272 -14.04 -22.91 -15.37
CA MET A 272 -15.44 -22.92 -14.93
C MET A 272 -16.43 -23.11 -16.10
N LYS A 273 -15.93 -23.19 -17.34
CA LYS A 273 -16.75 -23.31 -18.57
C LYS A 273 -17.87 -22.27 -18.64
N VAL A 274 -17.55 -21.04 -18.21
CA VAL A 274 -18.51 -19.92 -18.25
C VAL A 274 -18.63 -19.45 -19.70
N SER A 275 -19.86 -19.55 -20.28
CA SER A 275 -20.15 -18.97 -21.58
C SER A 275 -20.17 -17.42 -21.47
N MET A 276 -19.43 -16.75 -22.32
CA MET A 276 -19.47 -15.29 -22.38
C MET A 276 -20.74 -14.82 -23.05
N THR A 277 -21.46 -13.94 -22.36
CA THR A 277 -22.71 -13.32 -22.84
C THR A 277 -22.40 -11.88 -23.26
N ILE A 278 -22.30 -11.63 -24.56
CA ILE A 278 -22.15 -10.28 -25.09
C ILE A 278 -23.54 -9.67 -25.24
N LEU A 279 -23.95 -8.90 -24.26
CA LEU A 279 -25.18 -8.10 -24.31
C LEU A 279 -24.85 -6.70 -24.86
N LEU A 280 -25.44 -6.36 -26.00
CA LEU A 280 -25.27 -5.05 -26.66
C LEU A 280 -26.24 -3.98 -26.11
N GLU A 281 -26.85 -4.21 -24.93
CA GLU A 281 -27.71 -3.20 -24.29
C GLU A 281 -26.86 -2.00 -23.83
N PRO A 282 -27.19 -0.76 -24.21
CA PRO A 282 -26.38 0.42 -23.91
C PRO A 282 -26.12 0.62 -22.42
N ILE A 283 -27.14 0.39 -21.58
CA ILE A 283 -27.05 0.56 -20.12
C ILE A 283 -26.10 -0.48 -19.52
N PHE A 284 -26.16 -1.72 -20.01
CA PHE A 284 -25.25 -2.79 -19.58
C PHE A 284 -23.80 -2.48 -19.94
N LEU A 285 -23.55 -2.05 -21.20
CA LEU A 285 -22.22 -1.63 -21.65
C LEU A 285 -21.68 -0.46 -20.83
N PHE A 286 -22.54 0.51 -20.50
CA PHE A 286 -22.17 1.63 -19.63
C PHE A 286 -21.80 1.17 -18.22
N ALA A 287 -22.58 0.25 -17.63
CA ALA A 287 -22.27 -0.31 -16.30
C ALA A 287 -20.95 -1.11 -16.33
N LEU A 288 -20.75 -1.91 -17.37
CA LEU A 288 -19.53 -2.69 -17.54
C LEU A 288 -18.29 -1.80 -17.71
N PHE A 289 -18.38 -0.79 -18.60
CA PHE A 289 -17.32 0.19 -18.77
C PHE A 289 -17.08 0.99 -17.49
N GLY A 290 -18.15 1.46 -16.83
CA GLY A 290 -18.05 2.17 -15.55
C GLY A 290 -17.34 1.36 -14.47
N SER A 291 -17.62 0.05 -14.36
CA SER A 291 -16.95 -0.82 -13.41
C SER A 291 -15.43 -0.87 -13.62
N GLY A 292 -14.99 -0.97 -14.89
CA GLY A 292 -13.57 -0.96 -15.25
C GLY A 292 -12.92 0.41 -15.05
N PHE A 293 -13.61 1.48 -15.45
CA PHE A 293 -13.12 2.85 -15.32
C PHE A 293 -12.91 3.26 -13.87
N PHE A 294 -13.92 3.10 -13.01
CA PHE A 294 -13.80 3.41 -11.60
C PHE A 294 -12.80 2.51 -10.87
N SER A 295 -12.71 1.23 -11.26
CA SER A 295 -11.69 0.33 -10.73
C SER A 295 -10.28 0.78 -11.12
N PHE A 296 -10.06 1.25 -12.35
CA PHE A 296 -8.77 1.78 -12.79
C PHE A 296 -8.36 3.01 -11.97
N ILE A 297 -9.28 3.98 -11.82
CA ILE A 297 -9.02 5.18 -11.01
C ILE A 297 -8.77 4.79 -9.55
N GLY A 298 -9.62 3.95 -8.97
CA GLY A 298 -9.45 3.45 -7.61
C GLY A 298 -8.08 2.77 -7.39
N GLN A 299 -7.63 1.95 -8.34
CA GLN A 299 -6.31 1.31 -8.26
C GLN A 299 -5.14 2.29 -8.33
N ILE A 300 -5.24 3.39 -9.10
CA ILE A 300 -4.23 4.45 -9.09
C ILE A 300 -4.12 5.06 -7.70
N PHE A 301 -5.26 5.49 -7.15
CA PHE A 301 -5.29 6.20 -5.89
C PHE A 301 -4.90 5.32 -4.70
N ILE A 302 -5.39 4.08 -4.65
CA ILE A 302 -5.02 3.16 -3.57
C ILE A 302 -3.54 2.80 -3.62
N THR A 303 -2.99 2.52 -4.80
CA THR A 303 -1.56 2.23 -4.95
C THR A 303 -0.71 3.41 -4.50
N LYS A 304 -1.04 4.63 -4.92
CA LYS A 304 -0.35 5.84 -4.46
C LYS A 304 -0.51 6.06 -2.96
N GLY A 305 -1.70 5.84 -2.41
CA GLY A 305 -1.96 5.97 -0.99
C GLY A 305 -1.05 5.09 -0.15
N PHE A 306 -0.97 3.79 -0.46
CA PHE A 306 -0.08 2.84 0.21
C PHE A 306 1.41 3.10 -0.05
N GLN A 307 1.77 3.70 -1.18
CA GLN A 307 3.16 4.11 -1.44
C GLN A 307 3.59 5.29 -0.57
N LEU A 308 2.68 6.18 -0.18
CA LEU A 308 2.96 7.42 0.54
C LEU A 308 2.80 7.31 2.05
N GLU A 309 1.85 6.48 2.54
CA GLU A 309 1.54 6.38 3.97
C GLU A 309 1.96 5.02 4.54
N GLN A 310 2.06 4.92 5.87
CA GLN A 310 2.32 3.67 6.58
C GLN A 310 1.22 2.64 6.28
N ALA A 311 1.64 1.39 6.06
CA ALA A 311 0.72 0.37 5.58
C ALA A 311 -0.45 0.10 6.55
N GLY A 312 -0.18 0.07 7.86
CA GLY A 312 -1.22 -0.11 8.88
C GLY A 312 -2.27 1.00 8.86
N ILE A 313 -1.84 2.27 8.86
CA ILE A 313 -2.76 3.42 8.84
C ILE A 313 -3.53 3.47 7.52
N ALA A 314 -2.82 3.29 6.41
CA ALA A 314 -3.40 3.23 5.07
C ALA A 314 -4.51 2.18 4.98
N SER A 315 -4.31 1.01 5.59
CA SER A 315 -5.30 -0.07 5.58
C SER A 315 -6.55 0.24 6.41
N VAL A 316 -6.43 0.93 7.56
CA VAL A 316 -7.60 1.37 8.35
C VAL A 316 -8.44 2.39 7.58
N MET A 317 -7.80 3.30 6.83
CA MET A 317 -8.53 4.26 6.00
C MET A 317 -9.43 3.58 4.96
N ARG A 318 -9.17 2.33 4.61
CA ARG A 318 -10.03 1.56 3.72
C ARG A 318 -11.40 1.22 4.31
N TYR A 319 -11.60 1.33 5.59
CA TYR A 319 -12.94 1.17 6.16
C TYR A 319 -13.93 2.24 5.68
N PHE A 320 -13.44 3.37 5.13
CA PHE A 320 -14.30 4.31 4.41
C PHE A 320 -15.01 3.69 3.20
N ASP A 321 -14.43 2.65 2.60
CA ASP A 321 -15.07 1.93 1.49
C ASP A 321 -16.48 1.46 1.90
N VAL A 322 -16.61 0.94 3.14
CA VAL A 322 -17.88 0.45 3.68
C VAL A 322 -18.88 1.59 3.88
N VAL A 323 -18.42 2.74 4.40
CA VAL A 323 -19.26 3.92 4.58
C VAL A 323 -19.76 4.45 3.24
N PHE A 324 -18.90 4.51 2.23
CA PHE A 324 -19.28 4.94 0.90
C PHE A 324 -20.24 3.98 0.20
N VAL A 325 -20.07 2.66 0.37
CA VAL A 325 -20.99 1.66 -0.18
C VAL A 325 -22.37 1.86 0.44
N VAL A 326 -22.48 1.98 1.76
CA VAL A 326 -23.76 2.26 2.45
C VAL A 326 -24.41 3.58 1.94
N ALA A 327 -23.61 4.63 1.81
CA ALA A 327 -24.11 5.91 1.29
C ALA A 327 -24.63 5.75 -0.15
N MET A 328 -23.95 4.97 -0.98
CA MET A 328 -24.36 4.73 -2.37
C MET A 328 -25.61 3.83 -2.45
N ASP A 329 -25.75 2.83 -1.58
CA ASP A 329 -26.94 1.99 -1.51
C ASP A 329 -28.19 2.85 -1.20
N VAL A 330 -28.07 3.84 -0.31
CA VAL A 330 -29.14 4.80 -0.02
C VAL A 330 -29.40 5.76 -1.18
N LEU A 331 -28.33 6.43 -1.66
CA LEU A 331 -28.47 7.56 -2.60
C LEU A 331 -28.82 7.11 -4.02
N VAL A 332 -28.28 5.97 -4.45
CA VAL A 332 -28.42 5.49 -5.84
C VAL A 332 -29.44 4.37 -5.96
N LEU A 333 -29.50 3.45 -5.00
CA LEU A 333 -30.39 2.30 -5.05
C LEU A 333 -31.68 2.52 -4.25
N GLY A 334 -31.78 3.59 -3.44
CA GLY A 334 -32.96 3.89 -2.62
C GLY A 334 -33.21 2.84 -1.52
N GLU A 335 -32.18 2.07 -1.14
CA GLU A 335 -32.32 1.04 -0.10
C GLU A 335 -32.47 1.67 1.28
N MET A 336 -33.41 1.16 2.08
CA MET A 336 -33.56 1.60 3.47
C MET A 336 -32.43 1.07 4.33
N VAL A 337 -31.63 1.98 4.89
CA VAL A 337 -30.56 1.63 5.82
C VAL A 337 -31.10 1.54 7.22
N SER A 338 -30.72 0.49 7.93
CA SER A 338 -31.14 0.35 9.32
C SER A 338 -30.36 1.28 10.25
N LEU A 339 -30.95 1.59 11.39
CA LEU A 339 -30.31 2.40 12.44
C LEU A 339 -28.95 1.83 12.86
N LEU A 340 -28.83 0.49 12.96
CA LEU A 340 -27.58 -0.18 13.32
C LEU A 340 -26.48 0.05 12.27
N SER A 341 -26.82 0.03 10.98
CA SER A 341 -25.82 0.32 9.93
C SER A 341 -25.39 1.78 9.96
N LEU A 342 -26.29 2.70 10.30
CA LEU A 342 -25.96 4.12 10.48
C LEU A 342 -25.05 4.33 11.69
N LEU A 343 -25.33 3.66 12.80
CA LEU A 343 -24.46 3.66 13.98
C LEU A 343 -23.08 3.08 13.67
N GLY A 344 -23.03 1.96 12.93
CA GLY A 344 -21.76 1.37 12.49
C GLY A 344 -20.93 2.32 11.61
N ALA A 345 -21.58 3.00 10.64
CA ALA A 345 -20.93 4.03 9.83
C ALA A 345 -20.37 5.18 10.69
N GLY A 346 -21.13 5.64 11.70
CA GLY A 346 -20.67 6.64 12.67
C GLY A 346 -19.44 6.18 13.45
N ILE A 347 -19.41 4.91 13.90
CA ILE A 347 -18.26 4.33 14.62
C ILE A 347 -17.03 4.27 13.71
N ILE A 348 -17.18 3.86 12.43
CA ILE A 348 -16.09 3.88 11.44
C ILE A 348 -15.55 5.29 11.30
N MET A 349 -16.43 6.26 11.09
CA MET A 349 -16.05 7.66 10.92
C MET A 349 -15.30 8.19 12.14
N ALA A 350 -15.75 7.87 13.35
CA ALA A 350 -15.07 8.27 14.60
C ALA A 350 -13.66 7.66 14.70
N GLY A 351 -13.52 6.36 14.45
CA GLY A 351 -12.22 5.68 14.48
C GLY A 351 -11.23 6.23 13.46
N VAL A 352 -11.67 6.41 12.22
CA VAL A 352 -10.82 6.97 11.17
C VAL A 352 -10.49 8.45 11.42
N SER A 353 -11.46 9.26 11.90
CA SER A 353 -11.24 10.66 12.26
C SER A 353 -10.20 10.79 13.38
N MET A 354 -10.16 9.86 14.35
CA MET A 354 -9.13 9.83 15.39
C MET A 354 -7.72 9.74 14.79
N ILE A 355 -7.52 8.89 13.77
CA ILE A 355 -6.23 8.77 13.07
C ILE A 355 -5.87 10.08 12.36
N VAL A 356 -6.83 10.67 11.64
CA VAL A 356 -6.62 11.91 10.88
C VAL A 356 -6.28 13.07 11.82
N LEU A 357 -7.05 13.23 12.91
CA LEU A 357 -6.82 14.29 13.92
C LEU A 357 -5.49 14.12 14.62
N ARG A 358 -5.12 12.89 14.99
CA ARG A 358 -3.82 12.64 15.58
C ARG A 358 -2.70 13.02 14.62
N ARG A 359 -2.80 12.62 13.37
CA ARG A 359 -1.81 12.96 12.33
C ARG A 359 -1.74 14.48 12.09
N ALA A 360 -2.87 15.17 12.19
CA ALA A 360 -2.90 16.63 12.11
C ALA A 360 -2.24 17.30 13.33
N ARG A 361 -2.38 16.72 14.54
CA ARG A 361 -1.73 17.24 15.76
C ARG A 361 -0.23 16.96 15.85
N GLU A 362 0.25 15.90 15.21
CA GLU A 362 1.68 15.62 15.08
C GLU A 362 2.37 16.55 14.05
N GLN A 363 1.58 17.46 13.48
CA GLN A 363 2.02 18.56 12.59
C GLN A 363 2.35 19.82 13.36
#